data_c183bd04bc6da6937ffa075aa90415a1
#
_entry.id   c183bd04bc6da6937ffa075aa90415a1
#
_cell.length_a   1.000
_cell.length_b   1.000
_cell.length_c   1.000
_cell.angle_alpha   90.00
_cell.angle_beta   90.00
_cell.angle_gamma   90.00
#
_symmetry.space_group_name_H-M   'P 1'
#
loop_
_entity.id
_entity.type
_entity.pdbx_description
1 polymer ?
#
loop_
_entity_poly.entity_id
_entity_poly.type
_entity_poly.pdbx_seq_one_letter_code
_entity_poly.pdbx_strand_id
1 'polypeptide(L)'
;MARKSTNGQQKTTTSLKSTKEENKHLTTLSKHKHFYDFYMGCGEIVNFSHEIQSEILNAYRELADPHYHYQNTCPVCVAEFLVIVYNWYNKNI
;
A
#
# COMPACT_ATOMS: atom_id res chain seq x y z
N MET A 1 -10.84 -32.42 -9.46
CA MET A 1 -10.66 -31.44 -9.64
C MET A 1 -10.67 -30.77 -9.41
N ALA A 2 -10.74 -31.30 -9.13
CA ALA A 2 -10.59 -30.27 -9.16
C ALA A 2 -10.74 -29.79 -8.75
N ARG A 3 -10.90 -30.17 -8.22
CA ARG A 3 -10.90 -29.31 -8.07
C ARG A 3 -11.12 -28.72 -7.71
N LYS A 4 -11.36 -29.30 -7.40
CA LYS A 4 -11.50 -28.45 -7.30
C LYS A 4 -11.87 -27.80 -7.16
N SER A 5 -12.22 -28.38 -6.95
CA SER A 5 -12.46 -27.40 -7.16
C SER A 5 -12.97 -26.88 -6.90
N THR A 6 -13.27 -27.23 -6.53
CA THR A 6 -13.53 -26.30 -6.67
C THR A 6 -13.90 -25.65 -6.44
N ASN A 7 -14.22 -25.92 -6.13
CA ASN A 7 -14.40 -24.90 -6.35
C ASN A 7 -14.39 -24.22 -6.37
N GLY A 8 -14.45 -24.60 -6.29
CA GLY A 8 -14.22 -23.52 -6.65
C GLY A 8 -14.27 -22.97 -6.78
N GLN A 9 -14.39 -23.14 -6.77
CA GLN A 9 -14.17 -22.38 -7.26
C GLN A 9 -14.63 -21.63 -7.26
N GLN A 10 -15.10 -21.77 -7.41
CA GLN A 10 -15.32 -20.98 -7.69
C GLN A 10 -15.51 -20.14 -7.41
N LYS A 11 -15.88 -19.91 -7.56
CA LYS A 11 -15.81 -18.65 -7.60
C LYS A 11 -14.60 -17.95 -8.10
N THR A 12 -14.09 -18.11 -8.85
CA THR A 12 -12.79 -17.85 -8.82
C THR A 12 -12.06 -17.01 -9.84
N THR A 13 -12.57 -16.70 -10.99
CA THR A 13 -11.91 -15.90 -12.01
C THR A 13 -11.64 -14.48 -11.57
N THR A 14 -12.61 -13.86 -10.95
CA THR A 14 -12.48 -12.51 -10.43
C THR A 14 -11.44 -12.44 -9.33
N SER A 15 -11.40 -13.44 -8.49
CA SER A 15 -10.40 -13.50 -7.43
C SER A 15 -8.99 -13.49 -7.97
N LEU A 16 -8.77 -14.20 -9.04
CA LEU A 16 -7.45 -14.27 -9.64
C LEU A 16 -7.01 -12.89 -10.14
N LYS A 17 -7.92 -12.17 -10.75
CA LYS A 17 -7.65 -10.82 -11.23
C LYS A 17 -7.38 -9.88 -10.07
N SER A 18 -8.15 -9.98 -9.00
CA SER A 18 -7.96 -9.17 -7.81
C SER A 18 -6.60 -9.42 -7.19
N THR A 19 -6.16 -10.66 -7.19
CA THR A 19 -4.85 -11.01 -6.64
C THR A 19 -3.73 -10.32 -7.40
N LYS A 20 -3.85 -10.22 -8.71
CA LYS A 20 -2.85 -9.52 -9.52
C LYS A 20 -2.81 -8.04 -9.17
N GLU A 21 -3.96 -7.43 -9.01
CA GLU A 21 -4.03 -6.01 -8.64
C GLU A 21 -3.43 -5.79 -7.25
N GLU A 22 -3.75 -6.66 -6.31
CA GLU A 22 -3.19 -6.58 -4.97
C GLU A 22 -1.68 -6.69 -5.00
N ASN A 23 -1.15 -7.63 -5.76
CA ASN A 23 0.30 -7.82 -5.85
C ASN A 23 0.99 -6.58 -6.42
N LYS A 24 0.37 -5.94 -7.41
CA LYS A 24 0.91 -4.72 -7.99
C LYS A 24 1.03 -3.63 -6.94
N HIS A 25 -0.01 -3.44 -6.14
CA HIS A 25 -0.01 -2.39 -5.12
C HIS A 25 0.92 -2.72 -3.97
N LEU A 26 1.00 -3.99 -3.59
CA LEU A 26 1.95 -4.40 -2.56
C LEU A 26 3.39 -4.19 -3.01
N THR A 27 3.67 -4.45 -4.28
CA THR A 27 4.99 -4.20 -4.85
C THR A 27 5.32 -2.70 -4.79
N THR A 28 4.34 -1.85 -5.09
CA THR A 28 4.53 -0.40 -5.01
C THR A 28 4.89 0.02 -3.59
N LEU A 29 4.16 -0.48 -2.60
CA LEU A 29 4.46 -0.14 -1.21
C LEU A 29 5.82 -0.67 -0.77
N SER A 30 6.16 -1.88 -1.18
CA SER A 30 7.46 -2.47 -0.86
C SER A 30 8.60 -1.64 -1.45
N LYS A 31 8.42 -1.18 -2.67
CA LYS A 31 9.42 -0.40 -3.40
C LYS A 31 9.78 0.90 -2.65
N HIS A 32 8.80 1.50 -1.99
CA HIS A 32 8.99 2.78 -1.31
C HIS A 32 9.13 2.67 0.21
N LYS A 33 9.22 1.45 0.73
CA LYS A 33 9.28 1.25 2.18
C LYS A 33 10.50 1.89 2.81
N HIS A 34 11.56 2.08 2.05
CA HIS A 34 12.78 2.69 2.58
C HIS A 34 12.56 4.11 3.11
N PHE A 35 11.57 4.84 2.60
CA PHE A 35 11.24 6.15 3.14
C PHE A 35 10.73 6.03 4.57
N TYR A 36 9.89 5.05 4.82
CA TYR A 36 9.37 4.78 6.16
C TYR A 36 10.50 4.33 7.10
N ASP A 37 11.32 3.39 6.63
CA ASP A 37 12.41 2.87 7.45
C ASP A 37 13.39 3.99 7.83
N PHE A 38 13.70 4.87 6.90
CA PHE A 38 14.59 5.99 7.15
C PHE A 38 13.97 6.95 8.16
N TYR A 39 12.68 7.26 7.98
CA TYR A 39 11.98 8.15 8.91
C TYR A 39 11.96 7.57 10.32
N MET A 40 11.68 6.29 10.45
CA MET A 40 11.65 5.66 11.77
C MET A 40 13.04 5.61 12.41
N GLY A 41 14.07 5.58 11.58
CA GLY A 41 15.44 5.51 12.08
C GLY A 41 16.00 6.85 12.54
N CYS A 42 15.65 7.95 11.86
CA CYS A 42 16.26 9.24 12.15
C CYS A 42 15.27 10.40 12.27
N GLY A 43 13.98 10.15 12.03
CA GLY A 43 12.96 11.17 12.19
C GLY A 43 12.86 12.14 11.02
N GLU A 44 13.49 11.82 9.89
CA GLU A 44 13.48 12.71 8.72
C GLU A 44 12.94 12.00 7.50
N ILE A 45 12.31 12.78 6.63
CA ILE A 45 11.83 12.29 5.33
C ILE A 45 12.56 13.09 4.27
N VAL A 46 13.32 12.40 3.41
CA VAL A 46 14.11 13.07 2.38
C VAL A 46 13.75 12.52 1.01
N ASN A 47 13.77 13.39 0.01
CA ASN A 47 13.54 13.02 -1.40
C ASN A 47 12.19 12.33 -1.62
N PHE A 48 11.22 12.64 -0.79
CA PHE A 48 9.89 12.04 -0.85
C PHE A 48 9.00 12.94 -1.70
N SER A 49 9.07 12.77 -3.01
CA SER A 49 8.38 13.64 -3.96
C SER A 49 6.87 13.42 -3.93
N HIS A 50 6.13 14.38 -4.45
CA HIS A 50 4.68 14.25 -4.58
C HIS A 50 4.30 13.08 -5.47
N GLU A 51 5.12 12.80 -6.46
CA GLU A 51 4.90 11.68 -7.36
C GLU A 51 4.95 10.36 -6.61
N ILE A 52 5.98 10.18 -5.77
CA ILE A 52 6.11 8.99 -4.94
C ILE A 52 4.96 8.91 -3.94
N GLN A 53 4.62 10.05 -3.34
CA GLN A 53 3.49 10.10 -2.41
C GLN A 53 2.20 9.65 -3.08
N SER A 54 1.98 10.08 -4.32
CA SER A 54 0.78 9.71 -5.06
C SER A 54 0.73 8.22 -5.33
N GLU A 55 1.87 7.62 -5.66
CA GLU A 55 1.94 6.18 -5.89
C GLU A 55 1.56 5.41 -4.63
N ILE A 56 2.12 5.82 -3.50
CA ILE A 56 1.84 5.16 -2.22
C ILE A 56 0.38 5.35 -1.82
N LEU A 57 -0.13 6.57 -1.98
CA LEU A 57 -1.51 6.87 -1.63
C LEU A 57 -2.47 6.02 -2.46
N ASN A 58 -2.21 5.94 -3.76
CA ASN A 58 -3.05 5.17 -4.66
C ASN A 58 -3.07 3.70 -4.25
N ALA A 59 -1.90 3.14 -3.96
CA ALA A 59 -1.79 1.76 -3.53
C ALA A 59 -2.55 1.53 -2.22
N TYR A 60 -2.38 2.43 -1.27
CA TYR A 60 -3.06 2.29 0.02
C TYR A 60 -4.58 2.37 -0.12
N ARG A 61 -5.06 3.27 -0.97
CA ARG A 61 -6.50 3.39 -1.21
C ARG A 61 -7.08 2.13 -1.82
N GLU A 62 -6.33 1.50 -2.71
CA GLU A 62 -6.80 0.28 -3.34
C GLU A 62 -6.77 -0.90 -2.40
N LEU A 63 -5.82 -0.93 -1.47
CA LEU A 63 -5.63 -2.08 -0.60
C LEU A 63 -6.37 -1.96 0.74
N ALA A 64 -6.52 -0.77 1.25
CA ALA A 64 -7.00 -0.59 2.62
C ALA A 64 -8.17 0.38 2.76
N ASP A 65 -8.01 1.62 2.33
CA ASP A 65 -9.01 2.66 2.60
C ASP A 65 -9.21 3.54 1.37
N PRO A 66 -10.24 3.27 0.56
CA PRO A 66 -10.45 4.03 -0.67
C PRO A 66 -10.75 5.51 -0.45
N HIS A 67 -11.09 5.90 0.76
CA HIS A 67 -11.42 7.29 1.05
C HIS A 67 -10.32 8.04 1.80
N TYR A 68 -9.19 7.38 2.03
CA TYR A 68 -8.12 8.02 2.75
C TYR A 68 -7.51 9.17 1.95
N HIS A 69 -7.23 10.27 2.63
CA HIS A 69 -6.47 11.37 2.05
C HIS A 69 -5.77 12.13 3.17
N TYR A 70 -4.81 12.93 2.80
CA TYR A 70 -4.04 13.73 3.74
C TYR A 70 -3.62 15.02 3.05
N GLN A 71 -3.18 16.00 3.84
CA GLN A 71 -2.75 17.27 3.30
C GLN A 71 -1.27 17.20 2.96
N ASN A 72 -0.96 17.15 1.65
CA ASN A 72 0.40 16.88 1.21
C ASN A 72 1.33 18.10 1.31
N THR A 73 0.81 19.26 1.71
CA THR A 73 1.63 20.44 1.95
C THR A 73 1.98 20.61 3.41
N CYS A 74 1.52 19.74 4.27
CA CYS A 74 1.77 19.80 5.70
C CYS A 74 2.79 18.73 6.09
N PRO A 75 3.98 19.10 6.56
CA PRO A 75 5.02 18.11 6.86
C PRO A 75 4.59 17.07 7.89
N VAL A 76 3.86 17.49 8.93
CA VAL A 76 3.38 16.57 9.93
C VAL A 76 2.37 15.60 9.34
N CYS A 77 1.52 16.10 8.44
CA CYS A 77 0.52 15.26 7.80
C CYS A 77 1.15 14.22 6.89
N VAL A 78 2.23 14.60 6.20
CA VAL A 78 2.96 13.68 5.35
C VAL A 78 3.62 12.59 6.18
N ALA A 79 4.19 12.96 7.32
CA ALA A 79 4.81 11.98 8.22
C ALA A 79 3.76 11.00 8.75
N GLU A 80 2.60 11.52 9.15
CA GLU A 80 1.50 10.67 9.60
C GLU A 80 1.04 9.71 8.51
N PHE A 81 0.92 10.22 7.30
CA PHE A 81 0.55 9.40 6.16
C PHE A 81 1.50 8.23 6.00
N LEU A 82 2.80 8.50 6.04
CA LEU A 82 3.81 7.48 5.88
C LEU A 82 3.70 6.42 6.98
N VAL A 83 3.50 6.87 8.22
CA VAL A 83 3.38 5.95 9.36
C VAL A 83 2.10 5.10 9.25
N ILE A 84 0.99 5.74 8.91
CA ILE A 84 -0.29 5.04 8.79
C ILE A 84 -0.21 3.93 7.73
N VAL A 85 0.31 4.28 6.56
CA VAL A 85 0.40 3.34 5.45
C VAL A 85 1.29 2.15 5.81
N TYR A 86 2.47 2.42 6.36
CA TYR A 86 3.41 1.34 6.60
C TYR A 86 3.14 0.57 7.89
N ASN A 87 2.44 1.15 8.85
CA ASN A 87 1.90 0.37 9.96
C ASN A 87 0.88 -0.65 9.45
N TRP A 88 0.01 -0.21 8.53
CA TRP A 88 -0.92 -1.13 7.90
C TRP A 88 -0.18 -2.20 7.12
N TYR A 89 0.81 -1.80 6.34
CA TYR A 89 1.59 -2.71 5.52
C TYR A 89 2.25 -3.78 6.40
N ASN A 90 2.94 -3.35 7.46
CA ASN A 90 3.66 -4.28 8.34
C ASN A 90 2.72 -5.22 9.07
N LYS A 91 1.50 -4.76 9.37
CA LYS A 91 0.53 -5.55 10.10
C LYS A 91 -0.15 -6.59 9.21
N ASN A 92 -0.31 -6.28 7.93
CA ASN A 92 -1.10 -7.11 7.00
C ASN A 92 -0.25 -7.88 6.00
N ILE A 93 1.03 -7.67 5.97
CA ILE A 93 1.96 -8.38 5.11
C ILE A 93 2.97 -9.16 5.95
#